data_ff8ed59b63e5c0b9f1ddfa35a7b9611c
#
_entry.id   ff8ed59b63e5c0b9f1ddfa35a7b9611c
#
_cell.length_a   1.000
_cell.length_b   1.000
_cell.length_c   1.000
_cell.angle_alpha   90.00
_cell.angle_beta   90.00
_cell.angle_gamma   90.00
#
_symmetry.space_group_name_H-M   'P 1'
#
loop_
_entity.id
_entity.type
_entity.pdbx_description
1 polymer ?
#
loop_
_entity_poly.entity_id
_entity_poly.type
_entity_poly.pdbx_seq_one_letter_code
_entity_poly.pdbx_strand_id
1 'polypeptide(L)'
;MRLNIFCSTVNVDMSECCERFLKYVVPGGRIIDIGAGSGRDINYFKDRGYVVEGIDASEEMCRLAADYSGAEVNCDSIQDWHPEGKYDGIWANASLLHLLLNEIEEFVCRASDYLKPNGVFYISMKTGIQTGCDNNGRFFTDFSEEKVQQIVAKSTSLEIIDTWITADALGRNEAKWLNVIIQKR
;
A
#
# COMPACT_ATOMS: atom_id res chain seq x y z
N MET A 1 -17.51 -0.75 13.74
CA MET A 1 -16.21 -0.06 13.64
C MET A 1 -15.71 0.00 12.20
N ARG A 2 -15.75 -1.09 11.43
CA ARG A 2 -15.21 -1.15 10.05
C ARG A 2 -16.02 -0.38 9.02
N LEU A 3 -17.37 -0.37 9.12
CA LEU A 3 -18.22 0.46 8.27
C LEU A 3 -17.88 1.96 8.42
N ASN A 4 -17.49 2.40 9.62
CA ASN A 4 -17.02 3.78 9.84
C ASN A 4 -15.70 4.05 9.13
N ILE A 5 -14.79 3.05 9.05
CA ILE A 5 -13.53 3.18 8.29
C ILE A 5 -13.85 3.30 6.80
N PHE A 6 -14.70 2.43 6.27
CA PHE A 6 -15.15 2.50 4.88
C PHE A 6 -15.71 3.90 4.54
N CYS A 7 -16.73 4.36 5.28
CA CYS A 7 -17.37 5.66 5.04
C CYS A 7 -16.38 6.84 5.15
N SER A 8 -15.39 6.76 6.03
CA SER A 8 -14.41 7.83 6.22
C SER A 8 -13.29 7.86 5.18
N THR A 9 -13.05 6.74 4.48
CA THR A 9 -11.91 6.62 3.56
C THR A 9 -12.31 6.54 2.09
N VAL A 10 -13.51 6.07 1.77
CA VAL A 10 -13.95 5.80 0.38
C VAL A 10 -13.94 7.02 -0.54
N ASN A 11 -14.17 8.22 0.01
CA ASN A 11 -14.21 9.48 -0.74
C ASN A 11 -12.97 10.37 -0.53
N VAL A 12 -11.92 9.87 0.12
CA VAL A 12 -10.69 10.65 0.32
C VAL A 12 -9.93 10.75 -0.99
N ASP A 13 -9.54 11.95 -1.36
CA ASP A 13 -8.75 12.17 -2.57
C ASP A 13 -7.29 11.73 -2.37
N MET A 14 -6.87 10.72 -3.14
CA MET A 14 -5.50 10.21 -3.22
C MET A 14 -4.94 10.34 -4.64
N SER A 15 -5.59 11.11 -5.49
CA SER A 15 -5.24 11.22 -6.92
C SER A 15 -3.79 11.60 -7.15
N GLU A 16 -3.22 12.51 -6.36
CA GLU A 16 -1.81 12.92 -6.49
C GLU A 16 -0.85 11.72 -6.32
N CYS A 17 -1.05 10.91 -5.28
CA CYS A 17 -0.22 9.75 -5.03
C CYS A 17 -0.43 8.65 -6.09
N CYS A 18 -1.69 8.42 -6.47
CA CYS A 18 -2.04 7.46 -7.50
C CYS A 18 -1.44 7.83 -8.86
N GLU A 19 -1.58 9.09 -9.31
CA GLU A 19 -1.00 9.58 -10.57
C GLU A 19 0.53 9.51 -10.56
N ARG A 20 1.16 9.78 -9.40
CA ARG A 20 2.61 9.69 -9.27
C ARG A 20 3.10 8.25 -9.41
N PHE A 21 2.39 7.29 -8.80
CA PHE A 21 2.66 5.86 -8.95
C PHE A 21 2.45 5.38 -10.38
N LEU A 22 1.35 5.79 -11.03
CA LEU A 22 1.01 5.37 -12.39
C LEU A 22 2.00 5.84 -13.46
N LYS A 23 2.84 6.85 -13.19
CA LYS A 23 3.94 7.25 -14.08
C LYS A 23 4.93 6.11 -14.34
N TYR A 24 5.02 5.17 -13.42
CA TYR A 24 5.98 4.06 -13.45
C TYR A 24 5.34 2.71 -13.78
N VAL A 25 4.01 2.63 -13.81
CA VAL A 25 3.29 1.40 -14.17
C VAL A 25 2.94 1.43 -15.66
N VAL A 26 3.22 0.34 -16.36
CA VAL A 26 2.87 0.25 -17.80
C VAL A 26 1.35 0.41 -17.99
N PRO A 27 0.89 1.16 -19.00
CA PRO A 27 -0.53 1.33 -19.27
C PRO A 27 -1.26 -0.02 -19.40
N GLY A 28 -2.39 -0.17 -18.68
CA GLY A 28 -3.14 -1.43 -18.65
C GLY A 28 -2.48 -2.56 -17.86
N GLY A 29 -1.40 -2.26 -17.13
CA GLY A 29 -0.68 -3.23 -16.31
C GLY A 29 -1.52 -3.80 -15.16
N ARG A 30 -1.03 -4.89 -14.57
CA ARG A 30 -1.66 -5.57 -13.42
C ARG A 30 -1.17 -4.98 -12.11
N ILE A 31 -2.10 -4.51 -11.29
CA ILE A 31 -1.83 -3.89 -9.98
C ILE A 31 -2.50 -4.72 -8.88
N ILE A 32 -1.81 -4.89 -7.75
CA ILE A 32 -2.38 -5.42 -6.51
C ILE A 32 -2.42 -4.32 -5.46
N ASP A 33 -3.57 -4.16 -4.80
CA ASP A 33 -3.75 -3.27 -3.64
C ASP A 33 -3.64 -4.07 -2.33
N ILE A 34 -2.58 -3.82 -1.59
CA ILE A 34 -2.26 -4.50 -0.32
C ILE A 34 -2.88 -3.74 0.85
N GLY A 35 -3.88 -4.34 1.49
CA GLY A 35 -4.71 -3.68 2.49
C GLY A 35 -5.72 -2.75 1.81
N ALA A 36 -6.51 -3.32 0.90
CA ALA A 36 -7.42 -2.60 0.01
C ALA A 36 -8.45 -1.71 0.73
N GLY A 37 -8.75 -2.00 1.98
CA GLY A 37 -9.62 -1.19 2.81
C GLY A 37 -11.00 -0.96 2.17
N SER A 38 -11.30 0.27 1.77
CA SER A 38 -12.58 0.62 1.13
C SER A 38 -12.66 0.28 -0.36
N GLY A 39 -11.59 -0.17 -0.99
CA GLY A 39 -11.53 -0.38 -2.44
C GLY A 39 -11.42 0.91 -3.27
N ARG A 40 -11.21 2.07 -2.61
CA ARG A 40 -11.09 3.38 -3.24
C ARG A 40 -10.00 3.42 -4.30
N ASP A 41 -8.81 2.93 -3.95
CA ASP A 41 -7.64 2.99 -4.83
C ASP A 41 -7.76 1.95 -5.95
N ILE A 42 -8.36 0.79 -5.67
CA ILE A 42 -8.74 -0.21 -6.69
C ILE A 42 -9.64 0.44 -7.76
N ASN A 43 -10.72 1.10 -7.32
CA ASN A 43 -11.65 1.76 -8.24
C ASN A 43 -10.94 2.84 -9.06
N TYR A 44 -10.09 3.65 -8.43
CA TYR A 44 -9.32 4.68 -9.10
C TYR A 44 -8.45 4.15 -10.24
N PHE A 45 -7.74 3.04 -10.02
CA PHE A 45 -6.88 2.41 -11.03
C PHE A 45 -7.70 1.71 -12.13
N LYS A 46 -8.80 1.03 -11.76
CA LYS A 46 -9.72 0.42 -12.75
C LYS A 46 -10.32 1.43 -13.72
N ASP A 47 -10.75 2.59 -13.20
CA ASP A 47 -11.31 3.67 -14.02
C ASP A 47 -10.30 4.21 -15.06
N ARG A 48 -9.00 3.95 -14.84
CA ARG A 48 -7.89 4.30 -15.75
C ARG A 48 -7.42 3.15 -16.63
N GLY A 49 -8.16 2.03 -16.63
CA GLY A 49 -7.93 0.89 -17.52
C GLY A 49 -6.86 -0.11 -17.03
N TYR A 50 -6.48 -0.08 -15.76
CA TYR A 50 -5.59 -1.08 -15.17
C TYR A 50 -6.35 -2.34 -14.73
N VAL A 51 -5.69 -3.49 -14.75
CA VAL A 51 -6.20 -4.74 -14.18
C VAL A 51 -5.85 -4.75 -12.71
N VAL A 52 -6.86 -4.68 -11.84
CA VAL A 52 -6.62 -4.48 -10.40
C VAL A 52 -7.34 -5.54 -9.58
N GLU A 53 -6.65 -6.06 -8.62
CA GLU A 53 -7.15 -6.92 -7.56
C GLU A 53 -6.67 -6.40 -6.20
N GLY A 54 -7.21 -6.89 -5.10
CA GLY A 54 -6.85 -6.46 -3.77
C GLY A 54 -6.78 -7.59 -2.75
N ILE A 55 -6.09 -7.32 -1.65
CA ILE A 55 -6.17 -8.14 -0.44
C ILE A 55 -6.45 -7.25 0.78
N ASP A 56 -7.16 -7.79 1.75
CA ASP A 56 -7.33 -7.20 3.09
C ASP A 56 -7.49 -8.34 4.10
N ALA A 57 -6.98 -8.16 5.31
CA ALA A 57 -7.10 -9.16 6.37
C ALA A 57 -8.52 -9.24 6.98
N SER A 58 -9.42 -8.36 6.58
CA SER A 58 -10.76 -8.25 7.11
C SER A 58 -11.81 -8.68 6.10
N GLU A 59 -12.50 -9.79 6.36
CA GLU A 59 -13.62 -10.26 5.53
C GLU A 59 -14.67 -9.17 5.24
N GLU A 60 -15.00 -8.35 6.23
CA GLU A 60 -15.95 -7.26 6.05
C GLU A 60 -15.42 -6.19 5.08
N MET A 61 -14.11 -5.86 5.17
CA MET A 61 -13.50 -4.89 4.25
C MET A 61 -13.36 -5.49 2.84
N CYS A 62 -12.96 -6.75 2.72
CA CYS A 62 -12.90 -7.45 1.43
C CYS A 62 -14.25 -7.40 0.71
N ARG A 63 -15.34 -7.74 1.41
CA ARG A 63 -16.69 -7.68 0.84
C ARG A 63 -17.06 -6.25 0.42
N LEU A 64 -16.85 -5.25 1.30
CA LEU A 64 -17.17 -3.84 1.01
C LEU A 64 -16.34 -3.30 -0.17
N ALA A 65 -15.05 -3.63 -0.23
CA ALA A 65 -14.16 -3.23 -1.31
C ALA A 65 -14.56 -3.87 -2.64
N ALA A 66 -14.90 -5.17 -2.63
CA ALA A 66 -15.37 -5.88 -3.81
C ALA A 66 -16.71 -5.33 -4.32
N ASP A 67 -17.67 -5.09 -3.42
CA ASP A 67 -18.97 -4.49 -3.75
C ASP A 67 -18.81 -3.08 -4.35
N TYR A 68 -17.89 -2.28 -3.80
CA TYR A 68 -17.65 -0.90 -4.25
C TYR A 68 -16.89 -0.83 -5.57
N SER A 69 -15.81 -1.60 -5.71
CA SER A 69 -14.91 -1.51 -6.87
C SER A 69 -15.27 -2.47 -8.01
N GLY A 70 -16.07 -3.51 -7.73
CA GLY A 70 -16.34 -4.60 -8.68
C GLY A 70 -15.07 -5.37 -9.07
N ALA A 71 -14.04 -5.36 -8.22
CA ALA A 71 -12.80 -6.12 -8.40
C ALA A 71 -12.78 -7.34 -7.49
N GLU A 72 -11.89 -8.28 -7.80
CA GLU A 72 -11.57 -9.37 -6.88
C GLU A 72 -10.78 -8.83 -5.69
N VAL A 73 -11.26 -9.10 -4.47
CA VAL A 73 -10.57 -8.73 -3.23
C VAL A 73 -10.54 -9.97 -2.34
N ASN A 74 -9.36 -10.54 -2.19
CA ASN A 74 -9.16 -11.76 -1.41
C ASN A 74 -8.96 -11.44 0.08
N CYS A 75 -9.50 -12.28 0.95
CA CYS A 75 -9.33 -12.13 2.38
C CYS A 75 -8.06 -12.86 2.83
N ASP A 76 -6.95 -12.15 2.79
CA ASP A 76 -5.63 -12.66 3.15
C ASP A 76 -4.87 -11.67 4.03
N SER A 77 -4.06 -12.21 4.94
CA SER A 77 -3.07 -11.40 5.65
C SER A 77 -1.85 -11.14 4.75
N ILE A 78 -1.17 -10.01 4.97
CA ILE A 78 0.07 -9.68 4.24
C ILE A 78 1.15 -10.75 4.47
N GLN A 79 1.16 -11.38 5.65
CA GLN A 79 2.11 -12.41 6.03
C GLN A 79 1.90 -13.72 5.23
N ASP A 80 0.64 -14.11 5.02
CA ASP A 80 0.25 -15.38 4.39
C ASP A 80 0.01 -15.25 2.88
N TRP A 81 -0.09 -14.03 2.37
CA TRP A 81 -0.36 -13.79 0.95
C TRP A 81 0.82 -14.20 0.06
N HIS A 82 0.54 -15.12 -0.88
CA HIS A 82 1.47 -15.64 -1.87
C HIS A 82 0.78 -15.70 -3.23
N PRO A 83 0.95 -14.69 -4.12
CA PRO A 83 0.28 -14.68 -5.41
C PRO A 83 0.85 -15.70 -6.39
N GLU A 84 -0.01 -16.24 -7.26
CA GLU A 84 0.39 -17.14 -8.35
C GLU A 84 1.05 -16.43 -9.54
N GLY A 85 1.00 -15.11 -9.59
CA GLY A 85 1.48 -14.30 -10.72
C GLY A 85 2.35 -13.14 -10.31
N LYS A 86 2.74 -12.34 -11.31
CA LYS A 86 3.52 -11.13 -11.12
C LYS A 86 2.75 -9.89 -11.52
N TYR A 87 3.08 -8.79 -10.87
CA TYR A 87 2.44 -7.49 -11.01
C TYR A 87 3.38 -6.47 -11.67
N ASP A 88 2.78 -5.55 -12.40
CA ASP A 88 3.45 -4.35 -12.89
C ASP A 88 3.55 -3.30 -11.77
N GLY A 89 2.59 -3.34 -10.83
CA GLY A 89 2.55 -2.48 -9.67
C GLY A 89 2.03 -3.17 -8.41
N ILE A 90 2.68 -2.91 -7.27
CA ILE A 90 2.18 -3.24 -5.93
C ILE A 90 1.88 -1.91 -5.25
N TRP A 91 0.67 -1.75 -4.72
CA TRP A 91 0.21 -0.56 -4.03
C TRP A 91 -0.09 -0.89 -2.57
N ALA A 92 0.59 -0.24 -1.62
CA ALA A 92 0.40 -0.44 -0.18
C ALA A 92 0.22 0.92 0.52
N ASN A 93 -0.99 1.48 0.36
CA ASN A 93 -1.32 2.79 0.91
C ASN A 93 -1.84 2.68 2.34
N ALA A 94 -1.08 3.15 3.31
CA ALA A 94 -1.45 3.17 4.72
C ALA A 94 -1.81 1.78 5.29
N SER A 95 -1.21 0.71 4.78
CA SER A 95 -1.48 -0.67 5.19
C SER A 95 -0.35 -1.30 6.00
N LEU A 96 0.91 -1.18 5.56
CA LEU A 96 2.06 -1.81 6.23
C LEU A 96 2.37 -1.23 7.61
N LEU A 97 1.92 -0.02 7.91
CA LEU A 97 2.21 0.67 9.17
C LEU A 97 1.68 -0.04 10.43
N HIS A 98 0.84 -1.05 10.28
CA HIS A 98 0.32 -1.87 11.38
C HIS A 98 1.15 -3.13 11.65
N LEU A 99 2.19 -3.38 10.86
CA LEU A 99 3.10 -4.49 11.00
C LEU A 99 4.32 -4.11 11.87
N LEU A 100 4.98 -5.11 12.43
CA LEU A 100 6.29 -4.94 13.05
C LEU A 100 7.34 -4.61 11.97
N LEU A 101 8.41 -3.93 12.35
CA LEU A 101 9.45 -3.53 11.40
C LEU A 101 10.07 -4.71 10.65
N ASN A 102 10.31 -5.83 11.34
CA ASN A 102 10.82 -7.05 10.70
C ASN A 102 9.84 -7.66 9.70
N GLU A 103 8.52 -7.60 9.96
CA GLU A 103 7.50 -8.07 9.03
C GLU A 103 7.44 -7.19 7.78
N ILE A 104 7.61 -5.85 7.95
CA ILE A 104 7.71 -4.91 6.82
C ILE A 104 8.95 -5.24 5.97
N GLU A 105 10.09 -5.48 6.62
CA GLU A 105 11.33 -5.86 5.95
C GLU A 105 11.17 -7.15 5.12
N GLU A 106 10.61 -8.19 5.74
CA GLU A 106 10.33 -9.48 5.08
C GLU A 106 9.39 -9.28 3.89
N PHE A 107 8.32 -8.49 4.06
CA PHE A 107 7.39 -8.25 2.97
C PHE A 107 8.03 -7.47 1.81
N VAL A 108 8.80 -6.41 2.07
CA VAL A 108 9.49 -5.64 1.02
C VAL A 108 10.47 -6.52 0.24
N CYS A 109 11.23 -7.37 0.93
CA CYS A 109 12.14 -8.31 0.26
C CYS A 109 11.35 -9.30 -0.63
N ARG A 110 10.28 -9.88 -0.10
CA ARG A 110 9.41 -10.83 -0.80
C ARG A 110 8.65 -10.19 -1.97
N ALA A 111 8.25 -8.92 -1.84
CA ALA A 111 7.56 -8.18 -2.89
C ALA A 111 8.37 -8.10 -4.19
N SER A 112 9.72 -8.15 -4.10
CA SER A 112 10.57 -8.21 -5.28
C SER A 112 10.28 -9.44 -6.16
N ASP A 113 9.91 -10.56 -5.57
CA ASP A 113 9.59 -11.80 -6.30
C ASP A 113 8.24 -11.72 -7.02
N TYR A 114 7.35 -10.87 -6.51
CA TYR A 114 6.00 -10.65 -7.06
C TYR A 114 5.96 -9.55 -8.12
N LEU A 115 7.02 -8.76 -8.27
CA LEU A 115 7.13 -7.76 -9.32
C LEU A 115 7.69 -8.36 -10.62
N LYS A 116 7.15 -7.90 -11.74
CA LYS A 116 7.77 -8.07 -13.05
C LYS A 116 9.06 -7.24 -13.13
N PRO A 117 9.98 -7.51 -14.08
CA PRO A 117 11.09 -6.59 -14.36
C PRO A 117 10.59 -5.17 -14.61
N ASN A 118 11.23 -4.17 -14.01
CA ASN A 118 10.83 -2.76 -13.97
C ASN A 118 9.48 -2.48 -13.28
N GLY A 119 8.83 -3.47 -12.68
CA GLY A 119 7.63 -3.27 -11.86
C GLY A 119 7.94 -2.46 -10.61
N VAL A 120 6.93 -1.77 -10.08
CA VAL A 120 7.10 -0.82 -8.97
C VAL A 120 6.26 -1.18 -7.75
N PHE A 121 6.78 -0.83 -6.58
CA PHE A 121 6.11 -0.99 -5.30
C PHE A 121 5.99 0.36 -4.59
N TYR A 122 4.76 0.80 -4.37
CA TYR A 122 4.45 2.00 -3.60
C TYR A 122 4.13 1.65 -2.15
N ILE A 123 4.72 2.39 -1.23
CA ILE A 123 4.46 2.31 0.22
C ILE A 123 4.13 3.71 0.74
N SER A 124 3.05 3.81 1.53
CA SER A 124 2.73 5.01 2.31
C SER A 124 2.65 4.67 3.79
N MET A 125 3.45 5.35 4.60
CA MET A 125 3.62 5.10 6.03
C MET A 125 3.64 6.41 6.82
N LYS A 126 3.12 6.39 8.04
CA LYS A 126 3.28 7.53 8.97
C LYS A 126 4.74 7.69 9.37
N THR A 127 5.20 8.93 9.43
CA THR A 127 6.55 9.28 9.87
C THR A 127 6.52 10.30 11.01
N GLY A 128 7.56 10.28 11.88
CA GLY A 128 7.67 11.17 13.03
C GLY A 128 6.70 10.83 14.16
N ILE A 129 6.28 9.58 14.26
CA ILE A 129 5.42 9.05 15.34
C ILE A 129 6.24 8.14 16.26
N GLN A 130 5.74 7.86 17.44
CA GLN A 130 6.31 6.81 18.29
C GLN A 130 5.77 5.44 17.89
N THR A 131 6.68 4.46 17.68
CA THR A 131 6.27 3.06 17.46
C THR A 131 5.57 2.52 18.70
N GLY A 132 4.39 1.92 18.52
CA GLY A 132 3.59 1.36 19.62
C GLY A 132 2.09 1.38 19.32
N CYS A 133 1.29 1.10 20.33
CA CYS A 133 -0.17 1.11 20.20
C CYS A 133 -0.75 2.51 20.45
N ASP A 134 -1.73 2.89 19.67
CA ASP A 134 -2.56 4.07 19.93
C ASP A 134 -3.56 3.83 21.07
N ASN A 135 -4.31 4.86 21.46
CA ASN A 135 -5.33 4.79 22.50
C ASN A 135 -6.49 3.81 22.19
N ASN A 136 -6.59 3.35 20.94
CA ASN A 136 -7.59 2.36 20.50
C ASN A 136 -7.00 0.95 20.37
N GLY A 137 -5.75 0.75 20.83
CA GLY A 137 -5.05 -0.54 20.76
C GLY A 137 -4.52 -0.92 19.38
N ARG A 138 -4.50 0.02 18.40
CA ARG A 138 -3.91 -0.24 17.09
C ARG A 138 -2.41 0.01 17.14
N PHE A 139 -1.64 -0.97 16.71
CA PHE A 139 -0.19 -0.85 16.61
C PHE A 139 0.21 -0.02 15.38
N PHE A 140 1.22 0.82 15.56
CA PHE A 140 1.82 1.62 14.51
C PHE A 140 3.35 1.53 14.58
N THR A 141 3.97 1.30 13.45
CA THR A 141 5.42 1.39 13.28
C THR A 141 5.77 2.76 12.69
N ASP A 142 6.62 3.52 13.40
CA ASP A 142 7.25 4.71 12.83
C ASP A 142 8.16 4.32 11.67
N PHE A 143 8.06 5.08 10.57
CA PHE A 143 8.81 4.79 9.37
C PHE A 143 9.50 6.05 8.85
N SER A 144 10.82 6.00 8.76
CA SER A 144 11.64 7.11 8.28
C SER A 144 12.30 6.76 6.94
N GLU A 145 12.80 7.79 6.28
CA GLU A 145 13.53 7.63 5.02
C GLU A 145 14.77 6.76 5.19
N GLU A 146 15.49 6.90 6.32
CA GLU A 146 16.65 6.07 6.64
C GLU A 146 16.26 4.59 6.81
N LYS A 147 15.13 4.31 7.44
CA LYS A 147 14.65 2.93 7.60
C LYS A 147 14.32 2.29 6.26
N VAL A 148 13.62 2.99 5.37
CA VAL A 148 13.29 2.43 4.05
C VAL A 148 14.55 2.22 3.21
N GLN A 149 15.53 3.11 3.28
CA GLN A 149 16.82 2.93 2.62
C GLN A 149 17.55 1.68 3.12
N GLN A 150 17.57 1.46 4.44
CA GLN A 150 18.17 0.27 5.05
C GLN A 150 17.46 -1.02 4.63
N ILE A 151 16.12 -1.00 4.54
CA ILE A 151 15.34 -2.15 4.10
C ILE A 151 15.62 -2.48 2.64
N VAL A 152 15.54 -1.50 1.75
CA VAL A 152 15.74 -1.69 0.32
C VAL A 152 17.19 -2.11 0.01
N ALA A 153 18.16 -1.59 0.75
CA ALA A 153 19.56 -1.97 0.59
C ALA A 153 19.87 -3.46 0.88
N LYS A 154 18.96 -4.18 1.56
CA LYS A 154 19.08 -5.63 1.79
C LYS A 154 18.82 -6.46 0.51
N SER A 155 18.19 -5.87 -0.49
CA SER A 155 17.91 -6.50 -1.79
C SER A 155 18.75 -5.86 -2.88
N THR A 156 19.46 -6.68 -3.66
CA THR A 156 20.22 -6.22 -4.83
C THR A 156 19.33 -5.94 -6.04
N SER A 157 18.08 -6.40 -6.00
CA SER A 157 17.12 -6.27 -7.10
C SER A 157 16.16 -5.09 -6.97
N LEU A 158 16.22 -4.34 -5.86
CA LEU A 158 15.33 -3.22 -5.59
C LEU A 158 16.11 -1.90 -5.52
N GLU A 159 15.47 -0.82 -5.96
CA GLU A 159 15.98 0.54 -5.78
C GLU A 159 14.83 1.52 -5.49
N ILE A 160 15.10 2.53 -4.66
CA ILE A 160 14.16 3.63 -4.43
C ILE A 160 14.30 4.60 -5.59
N ILE A 161 13.18 4.85 -6.30
CA ILE A 161 13.15 5.75 -7.45
C ILE A 161 12.43 7.07 -7.17
N ASP A 162 11.59 7.11 -6.13
CA ASP A 162 10.88 8.32 -5.75
C ASP A 162 10.53 8.33 -4.26
N THR A 163 10.59 9.52 -3.62
CA THR A 163 10.27 9.72 -2.20
C THR A 163 9.69 11.12 -1.99
N TRP A 164 8.58 11.22 -1.25
CA TRP A 164 7.98 12.52 -0.90
C TRP A 164 7.15 12.44 0.38
N ILE A 165 6.87 13.60 0.95
CA ILE A 165 6.03 13.74 2.16
C ILE A 165 4.69 14.37 1.77
N THR A 166 3.61 13.81 2.32
CA THR A 166 2.26 14.40 2.24
C THR A 166 1.70 14.66 3.63
N ALA A 167 0.73 15.58 3.71
CA ALA A 167 -0.11 15.75 4.88
C ALA A 167 -1.11 14.59 4.99
N ASP A 168 -1.78 14.46 6.14
CA ASP A 168 -2.88 13.49 6.31
C ASP A 168 -4.09 13.93 5.45
N ALA A 169 -4.48 13.08 4.50
CA ALA A 169 -5.57 13.38 3.58
C ALA A 169 -6.96 13.49 4.27
N LEU A 170 -7.10 13.01 5.50
CA LEU A 170 -8.29 13.21 6.33
C LEU A 170 -8.19 14.43 7.24
N GLY A 171 -7.12 15.20 7.16
CA GLY A 171 -6.91 16.39 7.99
C GLY A 171 -6.78 16.09 9.49
N ARG A 172 -6.41 14.87 9.85
CA ARG A 172 -6.24 14.44 11.25
C ARG A 172 -4.86 14.85 11.74
N ASN A 173 -4.78 15.94 12.48
CA ASN A 173 -3.55 16.41 13.13
C ASN A 173 -2.40 16.76 12.15
N GLU A 174 -1.23 17.03 12.69
CA GLU A 174 0.01 17.29 11.95
C GLU A 174 0.71 16.01 11.44
N ALA A 175 -0.02 14.90 11.31
CA ALA A 175 0.55 13.65 10.85
C ALA A 175 1.11 13.79 9.44
N LYS A 176 2.36 13.42 9.28
CA LYS A 176 3.05 13.37 7.99
C LYS A 176 3.11 11.93 7.49
N TRP A 177 3.03 11.80 6.18
CA TRP A 177 3.11 10.51 5.51
C TRP A 177 4.33 10.50 4.59
N LEU A 178 5.22 9.56 4.83
CA LEU A 178 6.31 9.24 3.93
C LEU A 178 5.77 8.32 2.84
N ASN A 179 5.93 8.75 1.59
CA ASN A 179 5.55 8.01 0.41
C ASN A 179 6.82 7.61 -0.33
N VAL A 180 6.92 6.37 -0.75
CA VAL A 180 8.10 5.82 -1.42
C VAL A 180 7.67 4.96 -2.60
N ILE A 181 8.34 5.10 -3.73
CA ILE A 181 8.25 4.18 -4.86
C ILE A 181 9.58 3.43 -4.98
N ILE A 182 9.49 2.12 -4.94
CA ILE A 182 10.60 1.18 -5.07
C ILE A 182 10.43 0.46 -6.41
N GLN A 183 11.48 0.36 -7.20
CA GLN A 183 11.46 -0.33 -8.49
C GLN A 183 12.28 -1.61 -8.42
N LYS A 184 11.80 -2.64 -9.10
CA LYS A 184 12.58 -3.84 -9.39
C LYS A 184 13.45 -3.63 -10.63
N ARG A 185 14.75 -3.84 -10.46
CA ARG A 185 15.74 -3.85 -11.55
C ARG A 185 15.60 -5.07 -12.45
#